data_4b2b4bbe8b8ef297429d0685a88a1b56
#
_entry.id   4b2b4bbe8b8ef297429d0685a88a1b56
#
_cell.length_a   1.000
_cell.length_b   1.000
_cell.length_c   1.000
_cell.angle_alpha   90.00
_cell.angle_beta   90.00
_cell.angle_gamma   90.00
#
_symmetry.space_group_name_H-M   'P 1'
#
loop_
_entity.id
_entity.type
_entity.pdbx_description
1 polymer ?
#
loop_
_entity_poly.entity_id
_entity_poly.type
_entity_poly.pdbx_seq_one_letter_code
_entity_poly.pdbx_strand_id
1 'polypeptide(L)'
;SAASDVYKRQKYVCSICGYVAEGEAPEKCPVCGAGKDKFTMMAEGQKNYADEHRIGVAKDVDPEILEGLRANFMGECTEVGMYIAMARQADREGYPEIAEAFKRYAFEEADHASRFAELLGEVVTNSTKRNLELRAEAEFGACDGKMKIAKRAKELGLDAVHDTVHEMAKDEARHGRGFDGLLARYFA
;
A
#
# COMPACT_ATOMS: atom_id res chain seq x y z
N SER A 1 -11.89 1.04 50.71
CA SER A 1 -12.21 2.47 50.69
C SER A 1 -12.52 2.87 49.24
N ALA A 2 -13.38 3.87 49.02
CA ALA A 2 -13.83 4.28 47.67
C ALA A 2 -12.67 4.56 46.70
N ALA A 3 -11.52 5.01 47.16
CA ALA A 3 -10.34 5.25 46.32
C ALA A 3 -9.73 3.95 45.74
N SER A 4 -9.73 2.85 46.51
CA SER A 4 -9.19 1.56 46.04
C SER A 4 -10.10 0.90 45.00
N ASP A 5 -11.42 1.19 45.02
CA ASP A 5 -12.37 0.64 44.06
C ASP A 5 -12.36 1.39 42.73
N VAL A 6 -12.01 2.69 42.74
CA VAL A 6 -11.84 3.48 41.51
C VAL A 6 -10.61 2.99 40.71
N TYR A 7 -9.50 2.73 41.40
CA TYR A 7 -8.30 2.17 40.72
C TYR A 7 -8.54 0.77 40.13
N LYS A 8 -9.36 -0.05 40.77
CA LYS A 8 -9.72 -1.39 40.25
C LYS A 8 -10.63 -1.37 39.04
N ARG A 9 -11.27 -0.24 38.72
CA ARG A 9 -12.15 -0.09 37.54
C ARG A 9 -11.44 0.59 36.36
N GLN A 10 -10.24 1.11 36.55
CA GLN A 10 -9.50 1.71 35.44
C GLN A 10 -9.06 0.62 34.46
N LYS A 11 -9.18 0.93 33.17
CA LYS A 11 -8.74 0.07 32.09
C LYS A 11 -7.71 0.80 31.25
N TYR A 12 -6.71 0.07 30.82
CA TYR A 12 -5.64 0.56 29.97
C TYR A 12 -5.57 -0.29 28.72
N VAL A 13 -5.59 0.33 27.56
CA VAL A 13 -5.49 -0.38 26.27
C VAL A 13 -4.10 -0.21 25.69
N CYS A 14 -3.51 -1.31 25.24
CA CYS A 14 -2.28 -1.30 24.46
C CYS A 14 -2.57 -0.77 23.06
N SER A 15 -1.94 0.33 22.66
CA SER A 15 -2.13 0.93 21.33
C SER A 15 -1.58 0.08 20.19
N ILE A 16 -0.75 -0.93 20.50
CA ILE A 16 -0.15 -1.81 19.49
C ILE A 16 -1.07 -3.00 19.16
N CYS A 17 -1.61 -3.70 20.17
CA CYS A 17 -2.37 -4.94 19.92
C CYS A 17 -3.80 -4.94 20.47
N GLY A 18 -4.25 -3.83 21.09
CA GLY A 18 -5.60 -3.73 21.64
C GLY A 18 -5.81 -4.47 22.97
N TYR A 19 -4.79 -5.12 23.54
CA TYR A 19 -4.91 -5.79 24.84
C TYR A 19 -5.35 -4.79 25.91
N VAL A 20 -6.35 -5.18 26.71
CA VAL A 20 -6.88 -4.35 27.82
C VAL A 20 -6.41 -4.90 29.16
N ALA A 21 -5.68 -4.09 29.91
CA ALA A 21 -5.31 -4.36 31.29
C ALA A 21 -6.30 -3.69 32.24
N GLU A 22 -6.66 -4.35 33.33
CA GLU A 22 -7.51 -3.80 34.39
C GLU A 22 -6.66 -3.41 35.61
N GLY A 23 -6.95 -2.23 36.16
CA GLY A 23 -6.27 -1.69 37.33
C GLY A 23 -5.12 -0.78 36.97
N GLU A 24 -4.06 -1.29 36.39
CA GLU A 24 -2.89 -0.51 35.97
C GLU A 24 -2.26 -1.04 34.68
N ALA A 25 -1.54 -0.17 33.98
CA ALA A 25 -0.82 -0.57 32.77
C ALA A 25 0.40 -1.43 33.18
N PRO A 26 0.54 -2.65 32.60
CA PRO A 26 1.69 -3.51 32.88
C PRO A 26 2.98 -2.92 32.28
N GLU A 27 4.14 -3.26 32.88
CA GLU A 27 5.45 -2.82 32.37
C GLU A 27 5.73 -3.31 30.95
N LYS A 28 5.20 -4.48 30.60
CA LYS A 28 5.21 -5.02 29.22
C LYS A 28 3.87 -5.65 28.90
N CYS A 29 3.38 -5.41 27.69
CA CYS A 29 2.16 -6.04 27.21
C CYS A 29 2.35 -7.57 27.13
N PRO A 30 1.48 -8.37 27.77
CA PRO A 30 1.60 -9.83 27.77
C PRO A 30 1.31 -10.45 26.41
N VAL A 31 0.71 -9.72 25.47
CA VAL A 31 0.36 -10.20 24.14
C VAL A 31 1.44 -9.85 23.11
N CYS A 32 1.88 -8.58 23.03
CA CYS A 32 2.81 -8.14 21.98
C CYS A 32 4.18 -7.68 22.50
N GLY A 33 4.40 -7.68 23.82
CA GLY A 33 5.68 -7.27 24.43
C GLY A 33 5.92 -5.75 24.49
N ALA A 34 4.99 -4.93 23.98
CA ALA A 34 5.10 -3.46 23.98
C ALA A 34 5.25 -2.91 25.40
N GLY A 35 6.05 -1.85 25.55
CA GLY A 35 6.29 -1.22 26.85
C GLY A 35 5.06 -0.49 27.42
N LYS A 36 5.13 -0.14 28.69
CA LYS A 36 4.06 0.57 29.44
C LYS A 36 3.66 1.89 28.77
N ASP A 37 4.59 2.57 28.11
CA ASP A 37 4.38 3.80 27.35
C ASP A 37 3.39 3.67 26.19
N LYS A 38 3.10 2.44 25.77
CA LYS A 38 2.10 2.13 24.74
C LYS A 38 0.70 1.88 25.28
N PHE A 39 0.49 2.05 26.58
CA PHE A 39 -0.82 1.92 27.19
C PHE A 39 -1.46 3.28 27.41
N THR A 40 -2.71 3.41 27.01
CA THR A 40 -3.55 4.59 27.25
C THR A 40 -4.71 4.23 28.16
N MET A 41 -5.02 5.11 29.12
CA MET A 41 -6.17 4.94 30.01
C MET A 41 -7.46 5.10 29.21
N MET A 42 -8.39 4.15 29.35
CA MET A 42 -9.71 4.23 28.74
C MET A 42 -10.66 5.04 29.62
N ALA A 43 -11.37 6.00 29.02
CA ALA A 43 -12.50 6.63 29.68
C ALA A 43 -13.67 5.64 29.82
N GLU A 44 -14.51 5.85 30.83
CA GLU A 44 -15.68 4.98 31.05
C GLU A 44 -16.62 5.03 29.84
N GLY A 45 -16.91 3.85 29.27
CA GLY A 45 -17.74 3.72 28.07
C GLY A 45 -17.03 3.97 26.73
N GLN A 46 -15.75 4.37 26.76
CA GLN A 46 -14.96 4.56 25.55
C GLN A 46 -14.53 3.21 24.97
N LYS A 47 -14.73 3.04 23.66
CA LYS A 47 -14.17 1.93 22.89
C LYS A 47 -12.89 2.43 22.20
N ASN A 48 -11.75 1.89 22.58
CA ASN A 48 -10.49 2.13 21.88
C ASN A 48 -10.15 0.89 21.05
N TYR A 49 -9.81 1.13 19.81
CA TYR A 49 -9.37 0.08 18.89
C TYR A 49 -7.84 0.16 18.75
N ALA A 50 -7.21 -1.00 18.50
CA ALA A 50 -5.80 -1.03 18.17
C ALA A 50 -5.57 -0.19 16.91
N ASP A 51 -4.50 0.61 16.91
CA ASP A 51 -4.09 1.42 15.77
C ASP A 51 -2.88 0.71 15.12
N GLU A 52 -3.18 -0.33 14.31
CA GLU A 52 -2.16 -1.25 13.82
C GLU A 52 -1.49 -0.76 12.54
N HIS A 53 -2.23 -0.05 11.68
CA HIS A 53 -1.76 0.27 10.33
C HIS A 53 -1.85 1.75 10.03
N ARG A 54 -0.82 2.49 10.46
CA ARG A 54 -0.65 3.88 10.03
C ARG A 54 0.30 3.94 8.85
N ILE A 55 -0.12 4.61 7.78
CA ILE A 55 0.74 4.88 6.64
C ILE A 55 1.96 5.68 7.08
N GLY A 56 3.13 5.20 6.71
CA GLY A 56 4.40 5.85 7.00
C GLY A 56 4.97 5.56 8.40
N VAL A 57 4.62 4.43 9.02
CA VAL A 57 5.20 4.04 10.33
C VAL A 57 6.73 3.82 10.26
N ALA A 58 7.29 3.57 9.09
CA ALA A 58 8.71 3.36 8.87
C ALA A 58 9.49 4.64 8.49
N LYS A 59 8.89 5.83 8.51
CA LYS A 59 9.57 7.07 8.09
C LYS A 59 10.81 7.43 8.92
N ASP A 60 10.79 7.08 10.20
CA ASP A 60 11.84 7.46 11.16
C ASP A 60 12.61 6.23 11.70
N VAL A 61 12.58 5.11 10.96
CA VAL A 61 13.34 3.92 11.34
C VAL A 61 14.80 4.03 10.90
N ASP A 62 15.62 3.08 11.33
CA ASP A 62 17.02 2.97 10.93
C ASP A 62 17.18 3.04 9.40
N PRO A 63 18.18 3.80 8.89
CA PRO A 63 18.38 3.97 7.45
C PRO A 63 18.58 2.69 6.65
N GLU A 64 19.24 1.68 7.23
CA GLU A 64 19.46 0.39 6.56
C GLU A 64 18.13 -0.37 6.40
N ILE A 65 17.26 -0.32 7.42
CA ILE A 65 15.90 -0.87 7.34
C ILE A 65 15.10 -0.12 6.28
N LEU A 66 15.13 1.20 6.28
CA LEU A 66 14.38 2.03 5.32
C LEU A 66 14.81 1.73 3.87
N GLU A 67 16.11 1.62 3.62
CA GLU A 67 16.64 1.25 2.31
C GLU A 67 16.21 -0.16 1.90
N GLY A 68 16.25 -1.13 2.82
CA GLY A 68 15.76 -2.49 2.60
C GLY A 68 14.27 -2.52 2.23
N LEU A 69 13.43 -1.74 2.93
CA LEU A 69 11.99 -1.65 2.62
C LEU A 69 11.75 -1.06 1.22
N ARG A 70 12.48 -0.02 0.81
CA ARG A 70 12.39 0.56 -0.54
C ARG A 70 12.82 -0.41 -1.62
N ALA A 71 13.93 -1.14 -1.39
CA ALA A 71 14.43 -2.14 -2.33
C ALA A 71 13.42 -3.28 -2.51
N ASN A 72 12.82 -3.79 -1.42
CA ASN A 72 11.77 -4.79 -1.50
C ASN A 72 10.53 -4.26 -2.21
N PHE A 73 10.04 -3.07 -1.87
CA PHE A 73 8.91 -2.45 -2.59
C PHE A 73 9.12 -2.45 -4.11
N MET A 74 10.30 -2.04 -4.57
CA MET A 74 10.63 -2.03 -6.01
C MET A 74 10.76 -3.44 -6.59
N GLY A 75 11.29 -4.39 -5.82
CA GLY A 75 11.36 -5.79 -6.20
C GLY A 75 9.97 -6.39 -6.44
N GLU A 76 9.08 -6.29 -5.47
CA GLU A 76 7.71 -6.79 -5.55
C GLU A 76 6.92 -6.17 -6.72
N CYS A 77 7.02 -4.85 -6.90
CA CYS A 77 6.39 -4.17 -8.06
C CYS A 77 6.92 -4.72 -9.39
N THR A 78 8.19 -5.06 -9.48
CA THR A 78 8.82 -5.63 -10.67
C THR A 78 8.32 -7.06 -10.90
N GLU A 79 8.24 -7.87 -9.85
CA GLU A 79 7.80 -9.26 -9.92
C GLU A 79 6.35 -9.39 -10.38
N VAL A 80 5.46 -8.49 -9.99
CA VAL A 80 4.08 -8.44 -10.52
C VAL A 80 4.09 -8.42 -12.06
N GLY A 81 4.86 -7.50 -12.66
CA GLY A 81 4.96 -7.39 -14.12
C GLY A 81 5.61 -8.61 -14.77
N MET A 82 6.69 -9.10 -14.16
CA MET A 82 7.41 -10.28 -14.64
C MET A 82 6.52 -11.53 -14.64
N TYR A 83 5.85 -11.83 -13.55
CA TYR A 83 5.01 -13.03 -13.42
C TYR A 83 3.82 -13.00 -14.37
N ILE A 84 3.18 -11.84 -14.57
CA ILE A 84 2.12 -11.70 -15.58
C ILE A 84 2.68 -11.94 -17.01
N ALA A 85 3.89 -11.47 -17.32
CA ALA A 85 4.52 -11.73 -18.62
C ALA A 85 4.88 -13.21 -18.79
N MET A 86 5.40 -13.86 -17.73
CA MET A 86 5.70 -15.30 -17.71
C MET A 86 4.44 -16.14 -17.83
N ALA A 87 3.33 -15.74 -17.23
CA ALA A 87 2.04 -16.39 -17.39
C ALA A 87 1.57 -16.40 -18.85
N ARG A 88 1.70 -15.25 -19.54
CA ARG A 88 1.36 -15.16 -20.98
C ARG A 88 2.26 -16.07 -21.82
N GLN A 89 3.53 -16.23 -21.46
CA GLN A 89 4.43 -17.15 -22.17
C GLN A 89 4.04 -18.60 -21.92
N ALA A 90 3.72 -18.97 -20.69
CA ALA A 90 3.26 -20.32 -20.35
C ALA A 90 1.95 -20.69 -21.10
N ASP A 91 1.01 -19.73 -21.20
CA ASP A 91 -0.22 -19.92 -22.00
C ASP A 91 0.10 -20.16 -23.48
N ARG A 92 1.03 -19.40 -24.08
CA ARG A 92 1.45 -19.60 -25.47
C ARG A 92 2.13 -20.95 -25.74
N GLU A 93 2.80 -21.47 -24.73
CA GLU A 93 3.48 -22.79 -24.81
C GLU A 93 2.53 -23.95 -24.46
N GLY A 94 1.30 -23.68 -24.04
CA GLY A 94 0.30 -24.70 -23.71
C GLY A 94 0.41 -25.25 -22.27
N TYR A 95 0.94 -24.45 -21.32
CA TYR A 95 1.04 -24.80 -19.91
C TYR A 95 0.08 -23.97 -19.03
N PRO A 96 -1.24 -24.17 -19.14
CA PRO A 96 -2.24 -23.31 -18.46
C PRO A 96 -2.12 -23.38 -16.93
N GLU A 97 -1.75 -24.52 -16.34
CA GLU A 97 -1.56 -24.65 -14.90
C GLU A 97 -0.39 -23.81 -14.38
N ILE A 98 0.71 -23.73 -15.16
CA ILE A 98 1.86 -22.88 -14.85
C ILE A 98 1.46 -21.41 -14.99
N ALA A 99 0.71 -21.06 -16.04
CA ALA A 99 0.21 -19.71 -16.25
C ALA A 99 -0.66 -19.24 -15.07
N GLU A 100 -1.56 -20.08 -14.59
CA GLU A 100 -2.39 -19.75 -13.41
C GLU A 100 -1.57 -19.64 -12.13
N ALA A 101 -0.54 -20.45 -11.94
CA ALA A 101 0.38 -20.30 -10.80
C ALA A 101 1.09 -18.93 -10.82
N PHE A 102 1.65 -18.52 -11.97
CA PHE A 102 2.26 -17.20 -12.11
C PHE A 102 1.28 -16.05 -11.85
N LYS A 103 0.06 -16.12 -12.38
CA LYS A 103 -0.98 -15.09 -12.12
C LYS A 103 -1.28 -14.98 -10.63
N ARG A 104 -1.44 -16.11 -9.94
CA ARG A 104 -1.70 -16.13 -8.50
C ARG A 104 -0.56 -15.49 -7.71
N TYR A 105 0.69 -15.86 -8.00
CA TYR A 105 1.85 -15.28 -7.32
C TYR A 105 1.98 -13.79 -7.61
N ALA A 106 1.72 -13.32 -8.84
CA ALA A 106 1.70 -11.90 -9.14
C ALA A 106 0.72 -11.10 -8.25
N PHE A 107 -0.44 -11.68 -7.87
CA PHE A 107 -1.34 -11.04 -6.91
C PHE A 107 -0.81 -11.06 -5.48
N GLU A 108 -0.08 -12.11 -5.09
CA GLU A 108 0.57 -12.17 -3.78
C GLU A 108 1.68 -11.10 -3.69
N GLU A 109 2.50 -10.92 -4.74
CA GLU A 109 3.52 -9.87 -4.79
C GLU A 109 2.91 -8.45 -4.84
N ALA A 110 1.74 -8.29 -5.46
CA ALA A 110 1.03 -7.02 -5.40
C ALA A 110 0.56 -6.67 -3.97
N ASP A 111 0.15 -7.66 -3.18
CA ASP A 111 -0.19 -7.48 -1.77
C ASP A 111 1.08 -7.14 -0.95
N HIS A 112 2.21 -7.83 -1.17
CA HIS A 112 3.49 -7.52 -0.52
C HIS A 112 3.92 -6.08 -0.84
N ALA A 113 3.91 -5.68 -2.11
CA ALA A 113 4.23 -4.31 -2.53
C ALA A 113 3.33 -3.28 -1.83
N SER A 114 2.02 -3.57 -1.71
CA SER A 114 1.08 -2.67 -1.03
C SER A 114 1.44 -2.45 0.45
N ARG A 115 1.86 -3.49 1.15
CA ARG A 115 2.27 -3.43 2.55
C ARG A 115 3.56 -2.63 2.73
N PHE A 116 4.55 -2.81 1.85
CA PHE A 116 5.74 -1.96 1.86
C PHE A 116 5.41 -0.50 1.56
N ALA A 117 4.50 -0.23 0.62
CA ALA A 117 4.03 1.12 0.33
C ALA A 117 3.39 1.79 1.56
N GLU A 118 2.58 1.06 2.32
CA GLU A 118 1.97 1.55 3.56
C GLU A 118 3.00 1.81 4.65
N LEU A 119 3.96 0.91 4.86
CA LEU A 119 5.04 1.10 5.82
C LEU A 119 5.86 2.35 5.51
N LEU A 120 6.22 2.54 4.25
CA LEU A 120 7.02 3.68 3.78
C LEU A 120 6.25 4.99 3.78
N GLY A 121 4.97 4.99 3.35
CA GLY A 121 4.16 6.20 3.19
C GLY A 121 4.75 7.21 2.20
N GLU A 122 5.52 6.74 1.21
CA GLU A 122 6.18 7.57 0.19
C GLU A 122 5.32 7.71 -1.08
N VAL A 123 4.61 6.63 -1.45
CA VAL A 123 3.78 6.59 -2.68
C VAL A 123 2.28 6.57 -2.38
N VAL A 124 1.90 6.43 -1.12
CA VAL A 124 0.52 6.45 -0.64
C VAL A 124 0.41 7.36 0.59
N THR A 125 -0.72 8.06 0.72
CA THR A 125 -1.01 8.94 1.86
C THR A 125 -2.24 8.46 2.63
N ASN A 126 -2.45 8.97 3.83
CA ASN A 126 -3.66 8.73 4.64
C ASN A 126 -4.89 9.51 4.17
N SER A 127 -4.83 10.15 3.00
CA SER A 127 -5.93 10.91 2.41
C SER A 127 -6.30 10.37 1.04
N THR A 128 -7.50 9.79 0.91
CA THR A 128 -8.04 9.31 -0.37
C THR A 128 -8.09 10.43 -1.40
N LYS A 129 -8.50 11.65 -1.00
CA LYS A 129 -8.47 12.82 -1.88
C LYS A 129 -7.07 13.07 -2.43
N ARG A 130 -6.08 13.11 -1.54
CA ARG A 130 -4.69 13.38 -1.94
C ARG A 130 -4.13 12.27 -2.83
N ASN A 131 -4.46 11.02 -2.55
CA ASN A 131 -4.04 9.89 -3.37
C ASN A 131 -4.62 9.99 -4.80
N LEU A 132 -5.88 10.38 -4.94
CA LEU A 132 -6.51 10.61 -6.25
C LEU A 132 -5.86 11.76 -7.01
N GLU A 133 -5.59 12.89 -6.34
CA GLU A 133 -4.88 14.04 -6.95
C GLU A 133 -3.52 13.64 -7.50
N LEU A 134 -2.72 12.95 -6.68
CA LEU A 134 -1.39 12.49 -7.08
C LEU A 134 -1.45 11.50 -8.25
N ARG A 135 -2.46 10.64 -8.27
CA ARG A 135 -2.61 9.67 -9.36
C ARG A 135 -3.08 10.31 -10.64
N ALA A 136 -4.06 11.21 -10.61
CA ALA A 136 -4.50 11.94 -11.80
C ALA A 136 -3.33 12.67 -12.50
N GLU A 137 -2.50 13.37 -11.73
CA GLU A 137 -1.29 14.04 -12.23
C GLU A 137 -0.28 13.04 -12.83
N ALA A 138 -0.03 11.94 -12.13
CA ALA A 138 0.93 10.93 -12.59
C ALA A 138 0.47 10.22 -13.86
N GLU A 139 -0.83 9.91 -13.99
CA GLU A 139 -1.39 9.29 -15.21
C GLU A 139 -1.29 10.24 -16.41
N PHE A 140 -1.49 11.54 -16.19
CA PHE A 140 -1.27 12.54 -17.24
C PHE A 140 0.18 12.52 -17.75
N GLY A 141 1.14 12.54 -16.84
CA GLY A 141 2.58 12.45 -17.18
C GLY A 141 2.95 11.12 -17.84
N ALA A 142 2.40 10.01 -17.36
CA ALA A 142 2.61 8.67 -17.93
C ALA A 142 2.05 8.55 -19.36
N CYS A 143 0.87 9.12 -19.60
CA CYS A 143 0.28 9.20 -20.94
C CYS A 143 1.20 9.97 -21.91
N ASP A 144 1.64 11.17 -21.54
CA ASP A 144 2.54 12.00 -22.38
C ASP A 144 3.87 11.28 -22.65
N GLY A 145 4.47 10.67 -21.61
CA GLY A 145 5.70 9.90 -21.75
C GLY A 145 5.57 8.73 -22.73
N LYS A 146 4.52 7.92 -22.59
CA LYS A 146 4.24 6.79 -23.48
C LYS A 146 3.95 7.26 -24.91
N MET A 147 3.21 8.35 -25.11
CA MET A 147 2.96 8.92 -26.43
C MET A 147 4.25 9.34 -27.15
N LYS A 148 5.23 9.91 -26.42
CA LYS A 148 6.54 10.26 -26.99
C LYS A 148 7.30 9.01 -27.47
N ILE A 149 7.29 7.94 -26.66
CA ILE A 149 7.89 6.65 -27.03
C ILE A 149 7.19 6.06 -28.26
N ALA A 150 5.86 6.00 -28.26
CA ALA A 150 5.08 5.47 -29.37
C ALA A 150 5.36 6.22 -30.67
N LYS A 151 5.36 7.56 -30.63
CA LYS A 151 5.70 8.39 -31.78
C LYS A 151 7.11 8.07 -32.33
N ARG A 152 8.11 7.99 -31.44
CA ARG A 152 9.47 7.67 -31.84
C ARG A 152 9.59 6.26 -32.43
N ALA A 153 8.90 5.29 -31.86
CA ALA A 153 8.85 3.94 -32.39
C ALA A 153 8.29 3.91 -33.81
N LYS A 154 7.22 4.68 -34.07
CA LYS A 154 6.62 4.78 -35.43
C LYS A 154 7.59 5.39 -36.44
N GLU A 155 8.31 6.47 -36.07
CA GLU A 155 9.33 7.10 -36.89
C GLU A 155 10.46 6.12 -37.29
N LEU A 156 10.75 5.13 -36.43
CA LEU A 156 11.78 4.13 -36.63
C LEU A 156 11.25 2.82 -37.30
N GLY A 157 9.97 2.76 -37.65
CA GLY A 157 9.34 1.55 -38.24
C GLY A 157 9.17 0.39 -37.24
N LEU A 158 9.16 0.65 -35.94
CA LEU A 158 8.99 -0.34 -34.85
C LEU A 158 7.50 -0.50 -34.53
N ASP A 159 6.70 -1.01 -35.46
CA ASP A 159 5.24 -1.03 -35.34
C ASP A 159 4.73 -1.79 -34.11
N ALA A 160 5.29 -2.95 -33.80
CA ALA A 160 4.89 -3.70 -32.57
C ALA A 160 5.13 -2.93 -31.28
N VAL A 161 6.21 -2.17 -31.18
CA VAL A 161 6.51 -1.30 -30.04
C VAL A 161 5.54 -0.12 -30.03
N HIS A 162 5.33 0.52 -31.17
CA HIS A 162 4.39 1.62 -31.31
C HIS A 162 3.00 1.22 -30.84
N ASP A 163 2.43 0.14 -31.39
CA ASP A 163 1.07 -0.29 -31.11
C ASP A 163 0.87 -0.62 -29.64
N THR A 164 1.83 -1.36 -29.05
CA THR A 164 1.77 -1.73 -27.64
C THR A 164 1.81 -0.51 -26.71
N VAL A 165 2.76 0.40 -26.94
CA VAL A 165 2.94 1.57 -26.06
C VAL A 165 1.84 2.61 -26.29
N HIS A 166 1.33 2.74 -27.52
CA HIS A 166 0.23 3.63 -27.83
C HIS A 166 -1.08 3.21 -27.14
N GLU A 167 -1.41 1.90 -27.12
CA GLU A 167 -2.57 1.41 -26.37
C GLU A 167 -2.43 1.66 -24.86
N MET A 168 -1.23 1.43 -24.28
CA MET A 168 -0.98 1.77 -22.90
C MET A 168 -1.17 3.28 -22.61
N ALA A 169 -0.74 4.16 -23.53
CA ALA A 169 -0.95 5.60 -23.37
C ALA A 169 -2.44 5.97 -23.33
N LYS A 170 -3.29 5.29 -24.08
CA LYS A 170 -4.75 5.46 -24.03
C LYS A 170 -5.33 4.98 -22.69
N ASP A 171 -4.78 3.91 -22.13
CA ASP A 171 -5.18 3.43 -20.80
C ASP A 171 -4.85 4.47 -19.72
N GLU A 172 -3.63 5.05 -19.75
CA GLU A 172 -3.25 6.10 -18.79
C GLU A 172 -4.18 7.33 -18.91
N ALA A 173 -4.54 7.72 -20.12
CA ALA A 173 -5.50 8.81 -20.34
C ALA A 173 -6.90 8.48 -19.79
N ARG A 174 -7.31 7.21 -19.85
CA ARG A 174 -8.58 6.73 -19.26
C ARG A 174 -8.50 6.70 -17.74
N HIS A 175 -7.39 6.25 -17.17
CA HIS A 175 -7.14 6.24 -15.71
C HIS A 175 -7.16 7.66 -15.15
N GLY A 176 -6.42 8.60 -15.75
CA GLY A 176 -6.38 10.00 -15.33
C GLY A 176 -7.77 10.64 -15.32
N ARG A 177 -8.54 10.51 -16.42
CA ARG A 177 -9.92 10.99 -16.46
C ARG A 177 -10.82 10.31 -15.42
N GLY A 178 -10.59 9.03 -15.13
CA GLY A 178 -11.30 8.31 -14.09
C GLY A 178 -11.06 8.91 -12.71
N PHE A 179 -9.80 9.19 -12.36
CA PHE A 179 -9.43 9.82 -11.09
C PHE A 179 -9.98 11.24 -10.96
N ASP A 180 -9.91 12.06 -12.03
CA ASP A 180 -10.51 13.40 -12.06
C ASP A 180 -12.03 13.34 -11.86
N GLY A 181 -12.71 12.39 -12.49
CA GLY A 181 -14.13 12.18 -12.32
C GLY A 181 -14.51 11.79 -10.89
N LEU A 182 -13.71 10.97 -10.23
CA LEU A 182 -13.89 10.61 -8.82
C LEU A 182 -13.63 11.80 -7.88
N LEU A 183 -12.61 12.61 -8.16
CA LEU A 183 -12.33 13.85 -7.43
C LEU A 183 -13.53 14.81 -7.51
N ALA A 184 -14.02 15.06 -8.72
CA ALA A 184 -15.17 15.93 -8.92
C ALA A 184 -16.45 15.40 -8.24
N ARG A 185 -16.64 14.08 -8.18
CA ARG A 185 -17.83 13.48 -7.59
C ARG A 185 -17.84 13.50 -6.06
N TYR A 186 -16.70 13.26 -5.43
CA TYR A 186 -16.65 13.02 -3.98
C TYR A 186 -15.97 14.13 -3.18
N PHE A 187 -15.23 15.02 -3.83
CA PHE A 187 -14.38 16.00 -3.14
C PHE A 187 -14.47 17.42 -3.73
N ALA A 188 -15.46 17.68 -4.59
CA ALA A 188 -15.76 19.03 -5.09
C ALA A 188 -16.46 19.89 -4.02
#